data_c5720a39acfd3300d94a882ceed4e3b9
#
_entry.id   c5720a39acfd3300d94a882ceed4e3b9
#
_cell.length_a   1.000
_cell.length_b   1.000
_cell.length_c   1.000
_cell.angle_alpha   90.00
_cell.angle_beta   90.00
_cell.angle_gamma   90.00
#
_symmetry.space_group_name_H-M   'P 1'
#
loop_
_entity.id
_entity.type
_entity.pdbx_description
1 polymer ?
#
loop_
_entity_poly.entity_id
_entity_poly.type
_entity_poly.pdbx_seq_one_letter_code
_entity_poly.pdbx_strand_id
1 'polypeptide(L)'
;MSPILIGAVATILTAAVIYTIAVFAEQRSGVLRPWHLALFWLGLIFDTTGTTLMSKIAGGFEFNIHGVLGVAAIALMLVHAGWATIAITFQQQQVLKSFHTFSTHVWGLWMLSLVSGMVLALPGMLSERSATVRSSSPSLVSLGAGVCPLRMLGA
;
A
#
# COMPACT_ATOMS: atom_id res chain seq x y z
N MET A 1 -5.01 13.87 6.14
CA MET A 1 -4.31 12.56 6.22
C MET A 1 -3.38 12.59 7.43
N SER A 2 -3.43 11.58 8.29
CA SER A 2 -2.52 11.49 9.44
C SER A 2 -1.06 11.29 8.98
N PRO A 3 -0.05 11.81 9.69
CA PRO A 3 1.36 11.60 9.36
C PRO A 3 1.75 10.13 9.30
N ILE A 4 1.14 9.29 10.14
CA ILE A 4 1.36 7.85 10.16
C ILE A 4 0.87 7.19 8.86
N LEU A 5 -0.28 7.61 8.33
CA LEU A 5 -0.80 7.08 7.07
C LEU A 5 0.10 7.46 5.89
N ILE A 6 0.60 8.70 5.86
CA ILE A 6 1.56 9.13 4.82
C ILE A 6 2.83 8.29 4.90
N GLY A 7 3.36 8.06 6.11
CA GLY A 7 4.53 7.20 6.31
C GLY A 7 4.29 5.76 5.88
N ALA A 8 3.14 5.18 6.22
CA ALA A 8 2.78 3.81 5.81
C ALA A 8 2.68 3.66 4.29
N VAL A 9 1.99 4.59 3.62
CA VAL A 9 1.89 4.59 2.15
C VAL A 9 3.26 4.79 1.49
N ALA A 10 4.06 5.73 1.98
CA ALA A 10 5.40 6.00 1.44
C ALA A 10 6.31 4.77 1.54
N THR A 11 6.32 4.06 2.68
CA THR A 11 7.13 2.85 2.86
C THR A 11 6.69 1.72 1.94
N ILE A 12 5.39 1.49 1.79
CA ILE A 12 4.86 0.45 0.88
C ILE A 12 5.18 0.78 -0.59
N LEU A 13 5.02 2.04 -1.02
CA LEU A 13 5.37 2.45 -2.38
C LEU A 13 6.88 2.36 -2.63
N THR A 14 7.71 2.66 -1.64
CA THR A 14 9.15 2.46 -1.72
C THR A 14 9.49 0.98 -1.88
N ALA A 15 8.84 0.09 -1.13
CA ALA A 15 8.98 -1.35 -1.31
C ALA A 15 8.59 -1.79 -2.74
N ALA A 16 7.48 -1.25 -3.29
CA ALA A 16 7.04 -1.55 -4.65
C ALA A 16 8.10 -1.19 -5.71
N VAL A 17 8.72 -0.03 -5.59
CA VAL A 17 9.80 0.42 -6.49
C VAL A 17 11.02 -0.50 -6.34
N ILE A 18 11.46 -0.78 -5.12
CA ILE A 18 12.62 -1.63 -4.84
C ILE A 18 12.42 -3.05 -5.40
N TYR A 19 11.28 -3.69 -5.13
CA TYR A 19 10.97 -5.02 -5.65
C TYR A 19 10.89 -5.05 -7.18
N THR A 20 10.27 -4.03 -7.78
CA THR A 20 10.18 -3.92 -9.23
C THR A 20 11.57 -3.82 -9.87
N ILE A 21 12.45 -2.97 -9.32
CA ILE A 21 13.83 -2.86 -9.79
C ILE A 21 14.57 -4.19 -9.62
N ALA A 22 14.45 -4.84 -8.45
CA ALA A 22 15.14 -6.10 -8.16
C ALA A 22 14.74 -7.21 -9.13
N VAL A 23 13.42 -7.42 -9.34
CA VAL A 23 12.88 -8.47 -10.20
C VAL A 23 13.26 -8.24 -11.67
N PHE A 24 13.03 -7.03 -12.19
CA PHE A 24 13.34 -6.75 -13.61
C PHE A 24 14.84 -6.69 -13.91
N ALA A 25 15.66 -6.22 -12.97
CA ALA A 25 17.10 -6.23 -13.12
C ALA A 25 17.66 -7.66 -13.10
N GLU A 26 17.14 -8.52 -12.21
CA GLU A 26 17.49 -9.94 -12.15
C GLU A 26 17.10 -10.65 -13.46
N GLN A 27 15.89 -10.43 -13.98
CA GLN A 27 15.44 -10.99 -15.24
C GLN A 27 16.31 -10.56 -16.43
N ARG A 28 16.64 -9.26 -16.52
CA ARG A 28 17.47 -8.73 -17.62
C ARG A 28 18.90 -9.24 -17.57
N SER A 29 19.46 -9.44 -16.38
CA SER A 29 20.82 -9.94 -16.22
C SER A 29 20.95 -11.44 -16.48
N GLY A 30 19.84 -12.19 -16.44
CA GLY A 30 19.82 -13.66 -16.54
C GLY A 30 20.59 -14.37 -15.41
N VAL A 31 21.10 -13.62 -14.44
CA VAL A 31 21.92 -14.11 -13.34
C VAL A 31 21.53 -13.37 -12.05
N LEU A 32 21.25 -14.13 -11.00
CA LEU A 32 21.02 -13.57 -9.67
C LEU A 32 22.34 -13.11 -9.06
N ARG A 33 22.48 -11.80 -8.87
CA ARG A 33 23.67 -11.17 -8.27
C ARG A 33 23.43 -10.78 -6.81
N PRO A 34 24.48 -10.65 -5.96
CA PRO A 34 24.32 -10.28 -4.56
C PRO A 34 23.56 -8.98 -4.31
N TRP A 35 23.69 -8.01 -5.22
CA TRP A 35 22.96 -6.74 -5.10
C TRP A 35 21.45 -6.87 -5.35
N HIS A 36 21.00 -7.82 -6.21
CA HIS A 36 19.57 -8.14 -6.33
C HIS A 36 19.02 -8.68 -5.02
N LEU A 37 19.78 -9.57 -4.37
CA LEU A 37 19.45 -10.10 -3.06
C LEU A 37 19.34 -9.00 -2.00
N ALA A 38 20.28 -8.05 -1.99
CA ALA A 38 20.23 -6.90 -1.08
C ALA A 38 18.95 -6.07 -1.29
N LEU A 39 18.51 -5.87 -2.54
CA LEU A 39 17.25 -5.19 -2.84
C LEU A 39 16.02 -5.98 -2.38
N PHE A 40 15.99 -7.32 -2.51
CA PHE A 40 14.89 -8.12 -1.99
C PHE A 40 14.75 -8.00 -0.47
N TRP A 41 15.84 -8.06 0.28
CA TRP A 41 15.82 -7.86 1.73
C TRP A 41 15.44 -6.43 2.12
N LEU A 42 15.95 -5.43 1.41
CA LEU A 42 15.61 -4.03 1.65
C LEU A 42 14.11 -3.79 1.38
N GLY A 43 13.59 -4.29 0.27
CA GLY A 43 12.17 -4.24 -0.03
C GLY A 43 11.31 -4.87 1.06
N LEU A 44 11.73 -6.03 1.60
CA LEU A 44 11.02 -6.73 2.67
C LEU A 44 10.99 -5.92 3.98
N ILE A 45 12.05 -5.19 4.31
CA ILE A 45 12.09 -4.29 5.47
C ILE A 45 11.06 -3.15 5.30
N PHE A 46 11.04 -2.49 4.14
CA PHE A 46 10.08 -1.42 3.86
C PHE A 46 8.64 -1.93 3.84
N ASP A 47 8.40 -3.08 3.22
CA ASP A 47 7.09 -3.72 3.12
C ASP A 47 6.53 -4.10 4.51
N THR A 48 7.33 -4.79 5.32
CA THR A 48 6.96 -5.17 6.69
C THR A 48 6.70 -3.94 7.56
N THR A 49 7.53 -2.90 7.41
CA THR A 49 7.35 -1.64 8.14
C THR A 49 6.03 -0.97 7.75
N GLY A 50 5.77 -0.82 6.46
CA GLY A 50 4.54 -0.20 5.95
C GLY A 50 3.29 -0.96 6.34
N THR A 51 3.31 -2.29 6.22
CA THR A 51 2.19 -3.16 6.62
C THR A 51 1.94 -3.12 8.12
N THR A 52 2.99 -3.06 8.94
CA THR A 52 2.86 -2.89 10.40
C THR A 52 2.23 -1.56 10.75
N LEU A 53 2.61 -0.47 10.06
CA LEU A 53 1.99 0.83 10.26
C LEU A 53 0.51 0.83 9.85
N MET A 54 0.16 0.19 8.72
CA MET A 54 -1.23 0.03 8.29
C MET A 54 -2.05 -0.76 9.30
N SER A 55 -1.53 -1.87 9.82
CA SER A 55 -2.19 -2.67 10.86
C SER A 55 -2.45 -1.85 12.14
N LYS A 56 -1.52 -0.99 12.55
CA LYS A 56 -1.73 -0.09 13.70
C LYS A 56 -2.83 0.94 13.43
N ILE A 57 -2.93 1.47 12.21
CA ILE A 57 -3.99 2.41 11.83
C ILE A 57 -5.36 1.72 11.83
N ALA A 58 -5.43 0.47 11.36
CA ALA A 58 -6.66 -0.33 11.32
C ALA A 58 -7.11 -0.82 12.72
N GLY A 59 -6.29 -0.65 13.76
CA GLY A 59 -6.60 -1.13 15.11
C GLY A 59 -6.27 -2.61 15.35
N GLY A 60 -5.53 -3.24 14.44
CA GLY A 60 -5.10 -4.63 14.52
C GLY A 60 -5.11 -5.35 13.17
N PHE A 61 -4.99 -6.67 13.23
CA PHE A 61 -5.08 -7.50 12.04
C PHE A 61 -6.54 -7.69 11.63
N GLU A 62 -6.88 -7.28 10.42
CA GLU A 62 -8.21 -7.50 9.84
C GLU A 62 -8.27 -8.86 9.12
N PHE A 63 -9.15 -9.75 9.59
CA PHE A 63 -9.45 -11.03 8.94
C PHE A 63 -10.38 -10.85 7.71
N ASN A 64 -10.06 -9.89 6.85
CA ASN A 64 -10.69 -9.75 5.55
C ASN A 64 -9.80 -10.30 4.42
N ILE A 65 -10.34 -10.39 3.22
CA ILE A 65 -9.62 -10.94 2.05
C ILE A 65 -8.30 -10.19 1.82
N HIS A 66 -8.29 -8.86 1.95
CA HIS A 66 -7.09 -8.04 1.76
C HIS A 66 -6.04 -8.30 2.84
N GLY A 67 -6.44 -8.40 4.12
CA GLY A 67 -5.53 -8.69 5.23
C GLY A 67 -4.87 -10.06 5.09
N VAL A 68 -5.65 -11.08 4.71
CA VAL A 68 -5.13 -12.44 4.48
C VAL A 68 -4.17 -12.47 3.28
N LEU A 69 -4.53 -11.82 2.16
CA LEU A 69 -3.66 -11.70 0.99
C LEU A 69 -2.38 -10.93 1.30
N GLY A 70 -2.45 -9.89 2.13
CA GLY A 70 -1.29 -9.10 2.56
C GLY A 70 -0.28 -9.94 3.34
N VAL A 71 -0.74 -10.70 4.34
CA VAL A 71 0.14 -11.60 5.10
C VAL A 71 0.72 -12.71 4.23
N ALA A 72 -0.10 -13.31 3.35
CA ALA A 72 0.37 -14.32 2.41
C ALA A 72 1.43 -13.75 1.46
N ALA A 73 1.27 -12.53 0.97
CA ALA A 73 2.22 -11.85 0.10
C ALA A 73 3.56 -11.60 0.81
N ILE A 74 3.54 -11.12 2.07
CA ILE A 74 4.76 -10.91 2.87
C ILE A 74 5.46 -12.25 3.13
N ALA A 75 4.72 -13.29 3.52
CA ALA A 75 5.28 -14.62 3.73
C ALA A 75 5.94 -15.16 2.47
N LEU A 76 5.31 -14.97 1.31
CA LEU A 76 5.83 -15.40 0.02
C LEU A 76 7.09 -14.59 -0.37
N MET A 77 7.13 -13.27 -0.09
CA MET A 77 8.33 -12.45 -0.29
C MET A 77 9.47 -12.87 0.63
N LEU A 78 9.19 -13.28 1.86
CA LEU A 78 10.20 -13.81 2.78
C LEU A 78 10.77 -15.14 2.24
N VAL A 79 9.92 -16.05 1.80
CA VAL A 79 10.34 -17.31 1.15
C VAL A 79 11.18 -17.01 -0.10
N HIS A 80 10.77 -16.02 -0.91
CA HIS A 80 11.48 -15.60 -2.11
C HIS A 80 12.89 -15.06 -1.78
N ALA A 81 13.02 -14.16 -0.82
CA ALA A 81 14.31 -13.62 -0.38
C ALA A 81 15.21 -14.70 0.25
N GLY A 82 14.62 -15.61 1.03
CA GLY A 82 15.32 -16.77 1.59
C GLY A 82 15.84 -17.72 0.50
N TRP A 83 15.00 -18.04 -0.49
CA TRP A 83 15.40 -18.86 -1.64
C TRP A 83 16.52 -18.20 -2.45
N ALA A 84 16.40 -16.89 -2.72
CA ALA A 84 17.47 -16.14 -3.38
C ALA A 84 18.80 -16.20 -2.61
N THR A 85 18.75 -16.14 -1.28
CA THR A 85 19.93 -16.28 -0.41
C THR A 85 20.58 -17.66 -0.57
N ILE A 86 19.76 -18.72 -0.54
CA ILE A 86 20.21 -20.10 -0.71
C ILE A 86 20.81 -20.30 -2.12
N ALA A 87 20.13 -19.81 -3.15
CA ALA A 87 20.57 -19.96 -4.54
C ALA A 87 21.95 -19.31 -4.79
N ILE A 88 22.21 -18.14 -4.21
CA ILE A 88 23.52 -17.47 -4.31
C ILE A 88 24.58 -18.23 -3.51
N THR A 89 24.25 -18.67 -2.29
CA THR A 89 25.23 -19.33 -1.41
C THR A 89 25.72 -20.67 -1.96
N PHE A 90 24.81 -21.46 -2.54
CA PHE A 90 25.14 -22.78 -3.06
C PHE A 90 25.45 -22.82 -4.55
N GLN A 91 25.43 -21.71 -5.27
CA GLN A 91 25.76 -21.56 -6.70
C GLN A 91 25.09 -22.61 -7.63
N GLN A 92 23.91 -23.07 -7.29
CA GLN A 92 23.21 -24.11 -8.07
C GLN A 92 22.58 -23.52 -9.35
N GLN A 93 23.21 -23.76 -10.48
CA GLN A 93 22.78 -23.30 -11.83
C GLN A 93 21.35 -23.73 -12.19
N GLN A 94 20.89 -24.91 -11.76
CA GLN A 94 19.54 -25.40 -12.02
C GLN A 94 18.46 -24.63 -11.24
N VAL A 95 18.76 -24.18 -10.02
CA VAL A 95 17.87 -23.40 -9.18
C VAL A 95 17.64 -21.99 -9.77
N LEU A 96 18.65 -21.43 -10.41
CA LEU A 96 18.61 -20.12 -11.04
C LEU A 96 17.60 -20.04 -12.20
N LYS A 97 17.43 -21.08 -13.01
CA LYS A 97 16.46 -21.09 -14.11
C LYS A 97 14.99 -21.07 -13.63
N SER A 98 14.69 -21.80 -12.56
CA SER A 98 13.36 -21.81 -11.95
C SER A 98 13.08 -20.52 -11.16
N PHE A 99 14.12 -19.86 -10.69
CA PHE A 99 14.03 -18.65 -9.90
C PHE A 99 13.43 -17.48 -10.69
N HIS A 100 13.79 -17.28 -11.95
CA HIS A 100 13.25 -16.20 -12.79
C HIS A 100 11.73 -16.24 -12.89
N THR A 101 11.17 -17.41 -13.20
CA THR A 101 9.72 -17.61 -13.31
C THR A 101 9.05 -17.41 -11.96
N PHE A 102 9.61 -17.99 -10.90
CA PHE A 102 9.09 -17.88 -9.55
C PHE A 102 9.10 -16.41 -9.07
N SER A 103 10.21 -15.68 -9.29
CA SER A 103 10.38 -14.26 -8.94
C SER A 103 9.26 -13.39 -9.53
N THR A 104 8.93 -13.59 -10.81
CA THR A 104 7.87 -12.84 -11.47
C THR A 104 6.49 -13.13 -10.90
N HIS A 105 6.18 -14.39 -10.60
CA HIS A 105 4.89 -14.76 -10.02
C HIS A 105 4.72 -14.22 -8.61
N VAL A 106 5.76 -14.29 -7.79
CA VAL A 106 5.75 -13.72 -6.43
C VAL A 106 5.54 -12.21 -6.47
N TRP A 107 6.29 -11.51 -7.34
CA TRP A 107 6.11 -10.08 -7.55
C TRP A 107 4.70 -9.73 -8.04
N GLY A 108 4.18 -10.47 -9.03
CA GLY A 108 2.84 -10.26 -9.56
C GLY A 108 1.73 -10.45 -8.51
N LEU A 109 1.81 -11.49 -7.70
CA LEU A 109 0.86 -11.75 -6.62
C LEU A 109 0.93 -10.67 -5.55
N TRP A 110 2.15 -10.22 -5.19
CA TRP A 110 2.35 -9.12 -4.26
C TRP A 110 1.78 -7.80 -4.81
N MET A 111 2.02 -7.49 -6.09
CA MET A 111 1.42 -6.32 -6.76
C MET A 111 -0.10 -6.38 -6.78
N LEU A 112 -0.70 -7.55 -6.99
CA LEU A 112 -2.15 -7.73 -6.91
C LEU A 112 -2.69 -7.41 -5.52
N SER A 113 -2.00 -7.86 -4.46
CA SER A 113 -2.34 -7.51 -3.08
C SER A 113 -2.26 -6.00 -2.83
N LEU A 114 -1.20 -5.34 -3.31
CA LEU A 114 -1.04 -3.90 -3.19
C LEU A 114 -2.17 -3.13 -3.89
N VAL A 115 -2.47 -3.47 -5.15
CA VAL A 115 -3.52 -2.82 -5.94
C VAL A 115 -4.89 -3.03 -5.30
N SER A 116 -5.19 -4.25 -4.80
CA SER A 116 -6.45 -4.52 -4.11
C SER A 116 -6.64 -3.63 -2.87
N GLY A 117 -5.59 -3.42 -2.09
CA GLY A 117 -5.62 -2.51 -0.95
C GLY A 117 -5.88 -1.06 -1.34
N MET A 118 -5.24 -0.59 -2.42
CA MET A 118 -5.48 0.76 -2.94
C MET A 118 -6.93 0.94 -3.41
N VAL A 119 -7.49 -0.03 -4.13
CA VAL A 119 -8.88 0.01 -4.60
C VAL A 119 -9.87 0.05 -3.42
N LEU A 120 -9.64 -0.74 -2.38
CA LEU A 120 -10.49 -0.75 -1.18
C LEU A 120 -10.39 0.55 -0.37
N ALA A 121 -9.26 1.25 -0.41
CA ALA A 121 -9.07 2.52 0.29
C ALA A 121 -9.72 3.72 -0.43
N LEU A 122 -9.93 3.66 -1.75
CA LEU A 122 -10.45 4.77 -2.55
C LEU A 122 -11.82 5.31 -2.08
N PRO A 123 -12.85 4.49 -1.78
CA PRO A 123 -14.15 4.99 -1.34
C PRO A 123 -14.06 5.83 -0.05
N GLY A 124 -13.23 5.40 0.90
CA GLY A 124 -13.00 6.14 2.14
C GLY A 124 -12.38 7.52 1.91
N MET A 125 -11.38 7.61 1.05
CA MET A 125 -10.70 8.86 0.70
C MET A 125 -11.65 9.85 -0.03
N LEU A 126 -12.51 9.35 -0.91
CA LEU A 126 -13.49 10.17 -1.62
C LEU A 126 -14.58 10.70 -0.68
N SER A 127 -15.02 9.90 0.28
CA SER A 127 -16.02 10.28 1.29
C SER A 127 -15.50 11.39 2.21
N GLU A 128 -14.27 11.27 2.71
CA GLU A 128 -13.63 12.32 3.52
C GLU A 128 -13.50 13.65 2.77
N ARG A 129 -13.11 13.60 1.50
CA ARG A 129 -12.98 14.77 0.65
C ARG A 129 -14.32 15.48 0.46
N SER A 130 -15.39 14.75 0.24
CA SER A 130 -16.74 15.28 0.08
C SER A 130 -17.26 15.92 1.37
N ALA A 131 -16.97 15.34 2.52
CA ALA A 131 -17.35 15.87 3.82
C ALA A 131 -16.60 17.21 4.12
N THR A 132 -15.30 17.27 3.82
CA THR A 132 -14.48 18.48 4.03
C THR A 132 -14.95 19.63 3.13
N VAL A 133 -15.27 19.37 1.87
CA VAL A 133 -15.81 20.38 0.94
C VAL A 133 -17.16 20.90 1.42
N ARG A 134 -18.03 20.02 1.94
CA ARG A 134 -19.34 20.41 2.47
C ARG A 134 -19.23 21.26 3.74
N SER A 135 -18.25 20.99 4.61
CA SER A 135 -18.02 21.77 5.84
C SER A 135 -17.36 23.13 5.58
N SER A 136 -16.64 23.27 4.47
CA SER A 136 -15.99 24.53 4.08
C SER A 136 -16.88 25.47 3.26
N SER A 137 -18.09 25.03 2.85
CA SER A 137 -19.06 25.90 2.18
C SER A 137 -19.77 26.75 3.24
N PRO A 138 -19.60 28.09 3.28
CA PRO A 138 -20.36 28.93 4.21
C PRO A 138 -21.84 28.76 3.89
N SER A 139 -22.63 28.50 4.94
CA SER A 139 -24.08 28.37 4.84
C SER A 139 -24.67 29.71 4.39
N LEU A 140 -24.95 29.85 3.10
CA LEU A 140 -25.73 30.97 2.52
C LEU A 140 -27.20 30.98 2.97
N VAL A 141 -27.59 30.08 3.87
CA VAL A 141 -28.98 29.93 4.35
C VAL A 141 -29.33 30.92 5.50
N SER A 142 -28.37 31.66 6.05
CA SER A 142 -28.63 32.54 7.20
C SER A 142 -29.02 33.97 6.83
N LEU A 143 -29.18 34.34 5.57
CA LEU A 143 -29.49 35.72 5.15
C LEU A 143 -30.97 35.93 4.71
N GLY A 144 -31.86 34.93 4.93
CA GLY A 144 -33.25 35.00 4.45
C GLY A 144 -34.35 35.14 5.49
N ALA A 145 -34.06 35.29 6.80
CA ALA A 145 -35.10 35.33 7.84
C ALA A 145 -35.07 36.61 8.70
N GLY A 146 -34.96 37.74 8.05
CA GLY A 146 -35.09 39.07 8.67
C GLY A 146 -36.27 39.83 8.12
N VAL A 147 -37.44 39.19 7.99
CA VAL A 147 -38.69 39.94 7.70
C VAL A 147 -39.32 40.29 9.05
N CYS A 148 -39.14 41.55 9.44
CA CYS A 148 -39.79 42.25 10.56
C CYS A 148 -41.32 42.23 10.37
N PRO A 149 -42.15 41.77 11.30
CA PRO A 149 -43.59 42.04 11.21
C PRO A 149 -43.88 43.48 11.64
N LEU A 150 -44.31 44.29 10.67
CA LEU A 150 -44.91 45.59 10.90
C LEU A 150 -46.13 45.46 11.86
N ARG A 151 -45.97 46.00 13.08
CA ARG A 151 -47.03 46.15 14.08
C ARG A 151 -47.93 47.28 13.62
N MET A 152 -49.08 46.95 13.03
CA MET A 152 -50.20 47.92 12.86
C MET A 152 -50.76 48.29 14.22
N LEU A 153 -50.48 49.49 14.72
CA LEU A 153 -51.31 50.20 15.70
C LEU A 153 -52.44 50.85 14.90
N GLY A 154 -53.68 50.49 15.18
CA GLY A 154 -54.90 51.11 14.71
C GLY A 154 -55.91 51.21 15.86
N ALA A 155 -56.14 52.45 16.27
CA ALA A 155 -57.24 53.04 17.02
C ALA A 155 -58.37 52.17 17.55
#